data_580c9c1a29b5d20aeb081fb99e588b83
#
_entry.id   580c9c1a29b5d20aeb081fb99e588b83
#
_cell.length_a   1.000
_cell.length_b   1.000
_cell.length_c   1.000
_cell.angle_alpha   90.00
_cell.angle_beta   90.00
_cell.angle_gamma   90.00
#
_symmetry.space_group_name_H-M   'P 1'
#
loop_
_entity.id
_entity.type
_entity.pdbx_description
1 polymer ?
#
loop_
_entity_poly.entity_id
_entity_poly.type
_entity_poly.pdbx_seq_one_letter_code
_entity_poly.pdbx_strand_id
1 'polypeptide(L)'
;MKNILIIIFAFISLNMYSQVEMGFAVAHDVENDISKLGLGTSYKILPKVSLGLGVMITPLEIDNDYEIMYNVKYNLGRLNVVGGFMKEMNPKMDSEPYFGVDHKIFRNRKFKIFYNQSEMMKTIGIKTPILEFSRKRD
;
A
#
# COMPACT_ATOMS: atom_id res chain seq x y z
N MET A 1 -9.12 7.38 -31.66
CA MET A 1 -7.74 6.87 -31.77
C MET A 1 -6.67 7.75 -31.12
N LYS A 2 -6.72 9.07 -31.27
CA LYS A 2 -5.71 9.96 -30.63
C LYS A 2 -5.61 9.78 -29.11
N ASN A 3 -6.72 9.62 -28.42
CA ASN A 3 -6.74 9.49 -26.96
C ASN A 3 -6.17 8.14 -26.47
N ILE A 4 -6.33 7.09 -27.25
CA ILE A 4 -5.76 5.76 -26.93
C ILE A 4 -4.23 5.79 -27.11
N LEU A 5 -3.74 6.47 -28.10
CA LEU A 5 -2.29 6.64 -28.32
C LEU A 5 -1.64 7.45 -27.17
N ILE A 6 -2.29 8.49 -26.68
CA ILE A 6 -1.82 9.28 -25.53
C ILE A 6 -1.77 8.43 -24.27
N ILE A 7 -2.79 7.59 -24.03
CA ILE A 7 -2.84 6.68 -22.88
C ILE A 7 -1.72 5.63 -22.99
N ILE A 8 -1.51 5.04 -24.16
CA ILE A 8 -0.42 4.08 -24.40
C ILE A 8 0.93 4.74 -24.21
N PHE A 9 1.13 5.97 -24.73
CA PHE A 9 2.38 6.71 -24.59
C PHE A 9 2.64 7.12 -23.14
N ALA A 10 1.60 7.50 -22.40
CA ALA A 10 1.67 7.76 -20.96
C ALA A 10 2.05 6.49 -20.19
N PHE A 11 1.46 5.35 -20.54
CA PHE A 11 1.81 4.05 -19.93
C PHE A 11 3.26 3.63 -20.22
N ILE A 12 3.76 3.85 -21.45
CA ILE A 12 5.14 3.53 -21.83
C ILE A 12 6.11 4.47 -21.11
N SER A 13 5.82 5.77 -21.02
CA SER A 13 6.66 6.74 -20.32
C SER A 13 6.67 6.50 -18.80
N LEU A 14 5.57 6.09 -18.20
CA LEU A 14 5.50 5.69 -16.80
C LEU A 14 6.37 4.46 -16.51
N ASN A 15 6.46 3.52 -17.44
CA ASN A 15 7.32 2.34 -17.32
C ASN A 15 8.82 2.65 -17.33
N MET A 16 9.24 3.82 -17.82
CA MET A 16 10.65 4.19 -17.84
C MET A 16 11.21 4.58 -16.47
N TYR A 17 10.36 4.92 -15.51
CA TYR A 17 10.76 5.34 -14.15
C TYR A 17 10.27 4.37 -13.06
N SER A 18 9.65 3.25 -13.42
CA SER A 18 8.93 2.42 -12.49
C SER A 18 9.81 1.48 -11.69
N GLN A 19 9.69 1.60 -10.38
CA GLN A 19 10.10 0.57 -9.45
C GLN A 19 8.83 -0.09 -8.89
N VAL A 20 8.73 -1.39 -9.03
CA VAL A 20 7.65 -2.19 -8.45
C VAL A 20 8.17 -2.88 -7.20
N GLU A 21 7.49 -2.73 -6.12
CA GLU A 21 7.77 -3.40 -4.84
C GLU A 21 6.55 -4.22 -4.44
N MET A 22 6.76 -5.47 -4.08
CA MET A 22 5.75 -6.31 -3.45
C MET A 22 6.14 -6.55 -2.00
N GLY A 23 5.20 -6.44 -1.09
CA GLY A 23 5.47 -6.53 0.33
C GLY A 23 4.43 -7.34 1.10
N PHE A 24 4.85 -7.74 2.28
CA PHE A 24 4.04 -8.42 3.29
C PHE A 24 3.90 -7.54 4.52
N ALA A 25 2.75 -7.57 5.17
CA ALA A 25 2.48 -6.83 6.38
C ALA A 25 1.80 -7.70 7.44
N VAL A 26 2.13 -7.43 8.69
CA VAL A 26 1.39 -7.90 9.87
C VAL A 26 0.91 -6.67 10.61
N ALA A 27 -0.36 -6.64 10.90
CA ALA A 27 -1.01 -5.47 11.49
C ALA A 27 -1.98 -5.86 12.59
N HIS A 28 -2.26 -4.91 13.46
CA HIS A 28 -3.27 -5.02 14.50
C HIS A 28 -4.19 -3.80 14.44
N ASP A 29 -5.47 -4.05 14.31
CA ASP A 29 -6.51 -3.02 14.45
C ASP A 29 -6.80 -2.80 15.93
N VAL A 30 -6.39 -1.65 16.42
CA VAL A 30 -6.44 -1.30 17.85
C VAL A 30 -7.88 -1.06 18.32
N GLU A 31 -8.77 -0.58 17.47
CA GLU A 31 -10.16 -0.30 17.84
C GLU A 31 -11.00 -1.57 17.93
N ASN A 32 -10.77 -2.52 17.02
CA ASN A 32 -11.55 -3.75 16.94
C ASN A 32 -10.84 -4.96 17.59
N ASP A 33 -9.61 -4.78 18.06
CA ASP A 33 -8.77 -5.84 18.66
C ASP A 33 -8.58 -7.06 17.72
N ILE A 34 -8.28 -6.78 16.45
CA ILE A 34 -8.16 -7.79 15.40
C ILE A 34 -6.77 -7.74 14.75
N SER A 35 -6.12 -8.90 14.65
CA SER A 35 -4.86 -9.02 13.91
C SER A 35 -5.11 -9.38 12.46
N LYS A 36 -4.36 -8.74 11.56
CA LYS A 36 -4.49 -8.85 10.12
C LYS A 36 -3.17 -9.18 9.46
N LEU A 37 -3.25 -9.91 8.35
CA LEU A 37 -2.12 -10.16 7.45
C LEU A 37 -2.36 -9.44 6.14
N GLY A 38 -1.34 -8.82 5.59
CA GLY A 38 -1.44 -8.04 4.36
C GLY A 38 -0.44 -8.45 3.31
N LEU A 39 -0.89 -8.38 2.06
CA LEU A 39 -0.04 -8.41 0.88
C LEU A 39 -0.31 -7.15 0.07
N GLY A 40 0.73 -6.55 -0.45
CA GLY A 40 0.59 -5.33 -1.23
C GLY A 40 1.63 -5.18 -2.30
N THR A 41 1.30 -4.38 -3.27
CA THR A 41 2.22 -3.94 -4.32
C THR A 41 2.25 -2.41 -4.36
N SER A 42 3.41 -1.89 -4.65
CA SER A 42 3.63 -0.45 -4.77
C SER A 42 4.37 -0.15 -6.07
N TYR A 43 3.90 0.81 -6.79
CA TYR A 43 4.43 1.24 -8.07
C TYR A 43 4.89 2.70 -7.98
N LYS A 44 6.19 2.92 -8.13
CA LYS A 44 6.78 4.26 -8.07
C LYS A 44 6.60 4.97 -9.41
N ILE A 45 5.78 5.99 -9.43
CA ILE A 45 5.48 6.79 -10.64
C ILE A 45 6.36 8.03 -10.77
N LEU A 46 6.76 8.62 -9.66
CA LEU A 46 7.66 9.79 -9.59
C LEU A 46 8.71 9.53 -8.49
N PRO A 47 9.82 10.28 -8.45
CA PRO A 47 10.88 10.08 -7.46
C PRO A 47 10.41 10.03 -6.01
N LYS A 48 9.32 10.75 -5.68
CA LYS A 48 8.76 10.79 -4.33
C LYS A 48 7.34 10.26 -4.22
N VAL A 49 6.71 9.84 -5.32
CA VAL A 49 5.31 9.43 -5.35
C VAL A 49 5.17 8.01 -5.82
N SER A 50 4.42 7.21 -5.08
CA SER A 50 4.08 5.84 -5.42
C SER A 50 2.58 5.59 -5.31
N LEU A 51 2.08 4.73 -6.17
CA LEU A 51 0.73 4.16 -6.06
C LEU A 51 0.82 2.81 -5.37
N GLY A 52 -0.11 2.51 -4.49
CA GLY A 52 -0.17 1.24 -3.78
C GLY A 52 -1.52 0.56 -3.92
N LEU A 53 -1.47 -0.75 -4.00
CA LEU A 53 -2.62 -1.63 -3.93
C LEU A 53 -2.30 -2.74 -2.93
N GLY A 54 -3.22 -3.03 -2.04
CA GLY A 54 -3.03 -4.05 -1.02
C GLY A 54 -4.32 -4.78 -0.66
N VAL A 55 -4.15 -5.95 -0.09
CA VAL A 55 -5.22 -6.76 0.49
C VAL A 55 -4.81 -7.12 1.91
N MET A 56 -5.71 -6.91 2.86
CA MET A 56 -5.58 -7.39 4.23
C MET A 56 -6.63 -8.44 4.52
N ILE A 57 -6.23 -9.51 5.19
CA ILE A 57 -7.09 -10.61 5.61
C ILE A 57 -7.04 -10.76 7.13
N THR A 58 -8.14 -11.20 7.71
CA THR A 58 -8.27 -11.55 9.13
C THR A 58 -8.28 -13.08 9.26
N PRO A 59 -7.12 -13.71 9.55
CA PRO A 59 -6.97 -15.16 9.41
C PRO A 59 -7.70 -15.99 10.47
N LEU A 60 -8.13 -15.37 11.57
CA LEU A 60 -8.76 -16.07 12.71
C LEU A 60 -10.29 -15.95 12.72
N GLU A 61 -10.87 -15.26 11.76
CA GLU A 61 -12.32 -15.18 11.62
C GLU A 61 -12.86 -16.27 10.69
N ILE A 62 -14.01 -16.83 11.08
CA ILE A 62 -14.67 -17.92 10.33
C ILE A 62 -15.19 -17.44 8.98
N ASP A 63 -15.54 -16.17 8.88
CA ASP A 63 -16.04 -15.52 7.67
C ASP A 63 -14.89 -14.70 7.04
N ASN A 64 -13.98 -15.30 6.37
CA ASN A 64 -12.88 -14.76 5.57
C ASN A 64 -13.00 -13.27 5.18
N ASP A 65 -12.98 -12.39 6.18
CA ASP A 65 -13.03 -10.95 5.97
C ASP A 65 -11.73 -10.48 5.35
N TYR A 66 -11.84 -9.80 4.24
CA TYR A 66 -10.71 -9.16 3.58
C TYR A 66 -11.04 -7.74 3.19
N GLU A 67 -10.02 -6.91 3.18
CA GLU A 67 -10.07 -5.51 2.82
C GLU A 67 -9.17 -5.26 1.62
N ILE A 68 -9.66 -4.49 0.67
CA ILE A 68 -8.86 -3.99 -0.45
C ILE A 68 -8.49 -2.54 -0.14
N MET A 69 -7.21 -2.21 -0.30
CA MET A 69 -6.67 -0.88 -0.06
C MET A 69 -5.97 -0.38 -1.31
N TYR A 70 -6.23 0.86 -1.68
CA TYR A 70 -5.50 1.55 -2.73
C TYR A 70 -5.13 2.95 -2.26
N ASN A 71 -3.92 3.34 -2.53
CA ASN A 71 -3.35 4.55 -1.95
C ASN A 71 -2.31 5.22 -2.83
N VAL A 72 -2.03 6.45 -2.46
CA VAL A 72 -0.90 7.24 -2.93
C VAL A 72 0.02 7.46 -1.74
N LYS A 73 1.32 7.23 -1.95
CA LYS A 73 2.37 7.48 -0.96
C LYS A 73 3.26 8.61 -1.42
N TYR A 74 3.57 9.51 -0.50
CA TYR A 74 4.56 10.54 -0.70
C TYR A 74 5.76 10.29 0.21
N ASN A 75 6.95 10.18 -0.39
CA ASN A 75 8.19 9.86 0.30
C ASN A 75 8.88 11.11 0.81
N LEU A 76 9.09 11.18 2.10
CA LEU A 76 9.84 12.24 2.80
C LEU A 76 11.20 11.75 3.34
N GLY A 77 11.79 10.74 2.72
CA GLY A 77 13.00 10.10 3.18
C GLY A 77 12.73 8.83 3.99
N ARG A 78 12.87 8.87 5.29
CA ARG A 78 12.53 7.73 6.15
C ARG A 78 11.04 7.59 6.45
N LEU A 79 10.30 8.67 6.27
CA LEU A 79 8.87 8.74 6.49
C LEU A 79 8.14 8.79 5.16
N ASN A 80 7.08 8.02 5.03
CA ASN A 80 6.10 8.16 3.95
C ASN A 80 4.77 8.62 4.54
N VAL A 81 4.12 9.55 3.87
CA VAL A 81 2.73 9.89 4.13
C VAL A 81 1.86 9.14 3.13
N VAL A 82 0.79 8.55 3.60
CA VAL A 82 -0.11 7.70 2.82
C VAL A 82 -1.51 8.26 2.88
N GLY A 83 -2.16 8.35 1.75
CA GLY A 83 -3.58 8.68 1.67
C GLY A 83 -4.25 7.77 0.65
N GLY A 84 -5.45 7.32 0.93
CA GLY A 84 -6.14 6.42 0.03
C GLY A 84 -7.53 6.03 0.50
N PHE A 85 -8.01 4.93 -0.04
CA PHE A 85 -9.30 4.36 0.29
C PHE A 85 -9.14 2.90 0.63
N MET A 86 -9.98 2.43 1.52
CA MET A 86 -10.12 1.03 1.85
C MET A 86 -11.57 0.59 1.66
N LYS A 87 -11.74 -0.65 1.30
CA LYS A 87 -13.04 -1.27 1.14
C LYS A 87 -13.05 -2.65 1.76
N GLU A 88 -13.90 -2.83 2.72
CA GLU A 88 -14.20 -4.14 3.30
C GLU A 88 -15.11 -4.92 2.36
N MET A 89 -14.79 -6.17 2.07
CA MET A 89 -15.46 -6.97 1.04
C MET A 89 -16.44 -8.00 1.61
N ASN A 90 -16.31 -8.33 2.89
CA ASN A 90 -17.25 -9.22 3.57
C ASN A 90 -17.45 -8.77 5.03
N PRO A 91 -18.56 -8.13 5.41
CA PRO A 91 -19.66 -7.70 4.54
C PRO A 91 -19.21 -6.61 3.57
N LYS A 92 -19.82 -6.59 2.39
CA LYS A 92 -19.48 -5.57 1.38
C LYS A 92 -19.94 -4.20 1.86
N MET A 93 -18.98 -3.36 2.18
CA MET A 93 -19.19 -1.98 2.63
C MET A 93 -18.74 -0.97 1.56
N ASP A 94 -19.17 0.28 1.71
CA ASP A 94 -18.68 1.36 0.88
C ASP A 94 -17.20 1.64 1.15
N SER A 95 -16.51 2.18 0.15
CA SER A 95 -15.12 2.61 0.32
C SER A 95 -15.04 3.77 1.29
N GLU A 96 -14.11 3.69 2.24
CA GLU A 96 -13.84 4.78 3.17
C GLU A 96 -12.42 5.33 2.98
N PRO A 97 -12.25 6.66 3.12
CA PRO A 97 -10.94 7.26 3.06
C PRO A 97 -10.11 6.89 4.30
N TYR A 98 -8.83 6.69 4.11
CA TYR A 98 -7.87 6.55 5.19
C TYR A 98 -6.61 7.35 4.93
N PHE A 99 -5.89 7.66 5.98
CA PHE A 99 -4.56 8.23 5.91
C PHE A 99 -3.63 7.47 6.84
N GLY A 100 -2.37 7.54 6.56
CA GLY A 100 -1.39 6.86 7.37
C GLY A 100 0.01 7.38 7.17
N VAL A 101 0.91 6.80 7.95
CA VAL A 101 2.34 7.06 7.87
C VAL A 101 3.10 5.74 7.94
N ASP A 102 4.16 5.65 7.16
CA ASP A 102 5.14 4.57 7.24
C ASP A 102 6.46 5.15 7.73
N HIS A 103 7.11 4.50 8.64
CA HIS A 103 8.43 4.87 9.09
C HIS A 103 9.43 3.72 8.96
N LYS A 104 10.56 3.98 8.31
CA LYS A 104 11.64 3.01 8.18
C LYS A 104 12.42 2.91 9.49
N ILE A 105 12.36 1.74 10.14
CA ILE A 105 12.92 1.53 11.48
C ILE A 105 14.46 1.43 11.42
N PHE A 106 15.00 0.65 10.49
CA PHE A 106 16.42 0.40 10.38
C PHE A 106 17.02 1.02 9.13
N ARG A 107 18.24 1.55 9.27
CA ARG A 107 18.96 2.19 8.16
C ARG A 107 19.27 1.22 7.02
N ASN A 108 19.61 -0.03 7.35
CA ASN A 108 20.07 -1.05 6.41
C ASN A 108 19.04 -2.15 6.13
N ARG A 109 17.87 -2.12 6.76
CA ARG A 109 16.80 -3.09 6.57
C ARG A 109 15.55 -2.41 6.06
N LYS A 110 14.80 -3.11 5.23
CA LYS A 110 13.61 -2.56 4.58
C LYS A 110 12.32 -2.69 5.42
N PHE A 111 12.46 -2.97 6.72
CA PHE A 111 11.31 -3.00 7.63
C PHE A 111 10.78 -1.60 7.90
N LYS A 112 9.47 -1.48 7.83
CA LYS A 112 8.75 -0.25 8.15
C LYS A 112 7.68 -0.53 9.20
N ILE A 113 7.55 0.37 10.18
CA ILE A 113 6.35 0.45 10.99
C ILE A 113 5.37 1.33 10.24
N PHE A 114 4.11 0.97 10.24
CA PHE A 114 3.06 1.80 9.68
C PHE A 114 1.92 2.01 10.65
N TYR A 115 1.26 3.12 10.51
CA TYR A 115 0.03 3.47 11.17
C TYR A 115 -0.96 3.98 10.13
N ASN A 116 -2.15 3.41 10.09
CA ASN A 116 -3.24 3.84 9.23
C ASN A 116 -4.47 4.16 10.06
N GLN A 117 -5.16 5.21 9.72
CA GLN A 117 -6.38 5.62 10.38
C GLN A 117 -7.47 5.91 9.36
N SER A 118 -8.65 5.33 9.60
CA SER A 118 -9.90 5.65 8.94
C SER A 118 -10.95 6.01 10.00
N GLU A 119 -12.16 6.27 9.57
CA GLU A 119 -13.27 6.53 10.48
C GLU A 119 -13.58 5.34 11.39
N MET A 120 -13.48 4.13 10.85
CA MET A 120 -13.86 2.88 11.53
C MET A 120 -12.68 2.08 12.08
N MET A 121 -11.43 2.48 11.78
CA MET A 121 -10.29 1.61 12.05
C MET A 121 -9.01 2.39 12.35
N LYS A 122 -8.25 1.91 13.30
CA LYS A 122 -6.88 2.37 13.60
C LYS A 122 -5.95 1.18 13.61
N THR A 123 -5.10 1.10 12.62
CA THR A 123 -4.22 -0.05 12.41
C THR A 123 -2.77 0.33 12.59
N ILE A 124 -2.06 -0.41 13.41
CA ILE A 124 -0.61 -0.34 13.55
C ILE A 124 0.00 -1.66 13.09
N GLY A 125 1.14 -1.61 12.42
CA GLY A 125 1.76 -2.84 11.96
C GLY A 125 3.19 -2.67 11.48
N ILE A 126 3.74 -3.79 11.05
CA ILE A 126 5.07 -3.89 10.44
C ILE A 126 4.91 -4.44 9.04
N LYS A 127 5.63 -3.85 8.09
CA LYS A 127 5.68 -4.33 6.73
C LYS A 127 7.11 -4.44 6.22
N THR A 128 7.32 -5.39 5.33
CA THR A 128 8.60 -5.62 4.66
C THR A 128 8.38 -5.93 3.19
N PRO A 129 9.21 -5.42 2.28
CA PRO A 129 9.20 -5.86 0.91
C PRO A 129 9.70 -7.30 0.82
N ILE A 130 9.06 -8.09 -0.04
CA ILE A 130 9.47 -9.45 -0.38
C ILE A 130 10.23 -9.44 -1.70
N LEU A 131 9.72 -8.69 -2.68
CA LEU A 131 10.28 -8.58 -4.02
C LEU A 131 10.34 -7.12 -4.43
N GLU A 132 11.44 -6.73 -5.02
CA GLU A 132 11.62 -5.43 -5.64
C GLU A 132 12.13 -5.60 -7.07
N PHE A 133 11.41 -5.01 -7.98
CA PHE A 133 11.83 -4.91 -9.38
C PHE A 133 12.19 -3.47 -9.67
N SER A 134 13.48 -3.20 -9.79
CA SER A 134 13.97 -1.90 -10.25
C SER A 134 14.63 -2.06 -11.61
N ARG A 135 14.26 -1.25 -12.57
CA ARG A 135 14.99 -1.17 -13.82
C ARG A 135 16.28 -0.40 -13.56
N LYS A 136 17.42 -1.09 -13.52
CA LYS A 136 18.72 -0.43 -13.55
C LYS A 136 18.80 0.35 -14.86
N ARG A 137 19.12 1.63 -14.75
CA ARG A 137 19.63 2.38 -15.90
C ARG A 137 21.06 1.91 -16.13
N ASP A 138 21.27 1.26 -17.24
CA ASP A 138 22.60 1.14 -17.83
C ASP A 138 22.99 2.46 -18.45
#